data_aa566aa7f7ccdcbe84ceaa6a4e114023
#
_entry.id   aa566aa7f7ccdcbe84ceaa6a4e114023
#
_cell.length_a   1.000
_cell.length_b   1.000
_cell.length_c   1.000
_cell.angle_alpha   90.00
_cell.angle_beta   90.00
_cell.angle_gamma   90.00
#
_symmetry.space_group_name_H-M   'P 1'
#
loop_
_entity.id
_entity.type
_entity.pdbx_description
1 polymer ?
#
loop_
_entity_poly.entity_id
_entity_poly.type
_entity_poly.pdbx_seq_one_letter_code
_entity_poly.pdbx_strand_id
1 'polypeptide(L)'
;AKARAEGRVVKELTAPTNGTFIRPTVIRVKGIEDMPQEIFGPVLHIATFPSGGVADVVKAVNATGYGLTFGLHSRIDDRVQSVVSTVKAGNIYVNRNQIGAVVGSQPFGGEGLSGTGPKAGGPHYLARFTQSPAPQPENQAAPDPRPTPQAQAAAAPPLNRAAPDPRPTPESEVAAALSLSQTAAPGEALVLPGPTGESNRLTSYARAPVLCLGPSAATALQQASAIRALGGRAVEAPGLDPTALTRLQGFSAALWWGDAEGARIRAKALASRQGPILPLICDAPDTGHAVLERLVCIDTTASGGNAQLLAEVAE
;
A
#
# COMPACT_ATOMS: atom_id res chain seq x y z
N ALA A 1 8.62 -0.62 32.91
CA ALA A 1 9.59 -0.06 33.88
C ALA A 1 9.82 1.44 33.60
N LYS A 2 10.33 1.85 32.40
CA LYS A 2 10.68 3.25 32.06
C LYS A 2 9.52 4.24 32.25
N ALA A 3 8.34 3.96 31.68
CA ALA A 3 7.17 4.83 31.79
C ALA A 3 6.71 5.06 33.25
N ARG A 4 6.89 4.07 34.13
CA ARG A 4 6.58 4.23 35.57
C ARG A 4 7.59 5.15 36.24
N ALA A 5 8.88 4.93 35.98
CA ALA A 5 9.93 5.78 36.54
C ALA A 5 9.79 7.26 36.14
N GLU A 6 9.27 7.50 34.94
CA GLU A 6 9.01 8.82 34.39
C GLU A 6 7.61 9.39 34.77
N GLY A 7 6.81 8.71 35.56
CA GLY A 7 5.48 9.16 35.98
C GLY A 7 4.44 9.24 34.84
N ARG A 8 4.65 8.52 33.73
CA ARG A 8 3.80 8.59 32.53
C ARG A 8 2.64 7.57 32.52
N VAL A 9 2.60 6.65 33.49
CA VAL A 9 1.49 5.69 33.59
C VAL A 9 0.25 6.42 34.13
N VAL A 10 -0.80 6.46 33.32
CA VAL A 10 -2.07 7.09 33.68
C VAL A 10 -2.99 6.13 34.41
N LYS A 11 -3.06 4.88 33.93
CA LYS A 11 -3.88 3.81 34.50
C LYS A 11 -3.25 2.45 34.21
N GLU A 12 -3.38 1.55 35.17
CA GLU A 12 -3.02 0.16 35.03
C GLU A 12 -4.13 -0.68 35.66
N LEU A 13 -4.59 -1.72 34.95
CA LEU A 13 -5.57 -2.65 35.48
C LEU A 13 -4.91 -3.79 36.24
N THR A 14 -5.68 -4.51 37.04
CA THR A 14 -5.21 -5.73 37.69
C THR A 14 -5.11 -6.88 36.71
N ALA A 15 -4.18 -7.79 36.94
CA ALA A 15 -4.10 -9.06 36.22
C ALA A 15 -4.34 -10.23 37.20
N PRO A 16 -4.77 -11.39 36.70
CA PRO A 16 -4.83 -12.60 37.48
C PRO A 16 -3.47 -12.93 38.12
N THR A 17 -3.49 -13.55 39.30
CA THR A 17 -2.27 -13.90 40.06
C THR A 17 -1.64 -15.22 39.60
N ASN A 18 -2.41 -16.07 38.93
CA ASN A 18 -1.98 -17.36 38.43
C ASN A 18 -1.77 -17.29 36.90
N GLY A 19 -0.53 -17.46 36.48
CA GLY A 19 -0.11 -17.37 35.06
C GLY A 19 0.80 -16.19 34.80
N THR A 20 1.18 -16.05 33.53
CA THR A 20 2.04 -14.93 33.04
C THR A 20 1.19 -13.93 32.25
N PHE A 21 0.93 -12.79 32.87
CA PHE A 21 0.08 -11.74 32.27
C PHE A 21 0.78 -10.38 32.26
N ILE A 22 0.56 -9.63 31.19
CA ILE A 22 0.87 -8.20 31.15
C ILE A 22 -0.42 -7.44 31.43
N ARG A 23 -0.35 -6.52 32.40
CA ARG A 23 -1.49 -5.70 32.79
C ARG A 23 -1.85 -4.70 31.70
N PRO A 24 -3.12 -4.57 31.31
CA PRO A 24 -3.56 -3.46 30.45
C PRO A 24 -3.15 -2.12 31.07
N THR A 25 -2.39 -1.35 30.31
CA THR A 25 -1.74 -0.12 30.81
C THR A 25 -1.96 1.05 29.87
N VAL A 26 -2.34 2.21 30.41
CA VAL A 26 -2.45 3.47 29.66
C VAL A 26 -1.25 4.35 29.99
N ILE A 27 -0.53 4.76 28.97
CA ILE A 27 0.69 5.58 29.06
C ILE A 27 0.48 6.92 28.37
N ARG A 28 0.82 8.01 29.02
CA ARG A 28 0.86 9.34 28.41
C ARG A 28 2.15 9.52 27.61
N VAL A 29 2.01 10.01 26.39
CA VAL A 29 3.11 10.39 25.49
C VAL A 29 2.90 11.83 25.01
N LYS A 30 3.93 12.49 24.49
CA LYS A 30 3.82 13.85 23.93
C LYS A 30 3.17 13.85 22.56
N GLY A 31 3.48 12.85 21.75
CA GLY A 31 2.97 12.60 20.42
C GLY A 31 3.37 11.23 19.95
N ILE A 32 3.11 10.91 18.69
CA ILE A 32 3.46 9.61 18.12
C ILE A 32 4.99 9.42 18.00
N GLU A 33 5.73 10.51 17.96
CA GLU A 33 7.20 10.53 17.89
C GLU A 33 7.86 9.94 19.13
N ASP A 34 7.17 9.93 20.28
CA ASP A 34 7.63 9.27 21.51
C ASP A 34 7.57 7.73 21.41
N MET A 35 7.03 7.20 20.31
CA MET A 35 6.88 5.77 20.05
C MET A 35 7.79 5.35 18.89
N PRO A 36 9.09 5.11 19.14
CA PRO A 36 10.05 4.81 18.08
C PRO A 36 9.83 3.41 17.44
N GLN A 37 9.02 2.57 18.07
CA GLN A 37 8.65 1.25 17.60
C GLN A 37 7.26 0.85 18.11
N GLU A 38 6.63 -0.07 17.41
CA GLU A 38 5.38 -0.68 17.86
C GLU A 38 5.60 -1.42 19.19
N ILE A 39 4.70 -1.20 20.16
CA ILE A 39 4.64 -1.97 21.41
C ILE A 39 3.43 -2.90 21.30
N PHE A 40 3.69 -4.12 20.87
CA PHE A 40 2.64 -5.13 20.71
C PHE A 40 2.20 -5.67 22.06
N GLY A 41 0.92 -5.47 22.40
CA GLY A 41 0.36 -5.93 23.68
C GLY A 41 -0.74 -4.97 24.21
N PRO A 42 -1.24 -5.19 25.43
CA PRO A 42 -2.33 -4.42 26.01
C PRO A 42 -1.86 -3.06 26.54
N VAL A 43 -1.22 -2.26 25.70
CA VAL A 43 -0.68 -0.94 26.07
C VAL A 43 -1.32 0.12 25.18
N LEU A 44 -2.05 1.06 25.81
CA LEU A 44 -2.64 2.23 25.14
C LEU A 44 -1.76 3.44 25.39
N HIS A 45 -1.33 4.10 24.33
CA HIS A 45 -0.66 5.40 24.39
C HIS A 45 -1.66 6.50 24.13
N ILE A 46 -1.64 7.56 24.94
CA ILE A 46 -2.49 8.74 24.79
C ILE A 46 -1.67 10.01 24.69
N ALA A 47 -2.04 10.89 23.76
CA ALA A 47 -1.51 12.22 23.61
C ALA A 47 -2.64 13.22 23.40
N THR A 48 -2.40 14.49 23.72
CA THR A 48 -3.30 15.60 23.43
C THR A 48 -2.63 16.57 22.46
N PHE A 49 -3.41 17.21 21.61
CA PHE A 49 -2.93 18.19 20.67
C PHE A 49 -3.87 19.41 20.64
N PRO A 50 -3.40 20.59 20.20
CA PRO A 50 -4.23 21.79 20.10
C PRO A 50 -5.41 21.62 19.14
N SER A 51 -6.50 22.34 19.35
CA SER A 51 -7.73 22.23 18.57
C SER A 51 -7.53 22.38 17.04
N GLY A 52 -6.55 23.16 16.58
CA GLY A 52 -6.20 23.32 15.17
C GLY A 52 -5.15 22.33 14.66
N GLY A 53 -4.60 21.46 15.50
CA GLY A 53 -3.40 20.65 15.20
C GLY A 53 -3.64 19.33 14.46
N VAL A 54 -4.84 19.06 13.92
CA VAL A 54 -5.15 17.77 13.27
C VAL A 54 -4.23 17.47 12.08
N ALA A 55 -3.92 18.48 11.27
CA ALA A 55 -3.04 18.32 10.11
C ALA A 55 -1.61 17.91 10.52
N ASP A 56 -1.10 18.50 11.60
CA ASP A 56 0.22 18.16 12.13
C ASP A 56 0.25 16.75 12.70
N VAL A 57 -0.83 16.33 13.38
CA VAL A 57 -0.98 14.94 13.85
C VAL A 57 -0.97 13.95 12.68
N VAL A 58 -1.74 14.21 11.61
CA VAL A 58 -1.74 13.34 10.42
C VAL A 58 -0.37 13.30 9.76
N LYS A 59 0.32 14.44 9.68
CA LYS A 59 1.70 14.51 9.17
C LYS A 59 2.66 13.68 10.02
N ALA A 60 2.58 13.78 11.34
CA ALA A 60 3.41 12.98 12.27
C ALA A 60 3.11 11.48 12.15
N VAL A 61 1.83 11.09 12.07
CA VAL A 61 1.43 9.70 11.82
C VAL A 61 2.01 9.18 10.50
N ASN A 62 1.85 9.92 9.41
CA ASN A 62 2.40 9.54 8.11
C ASN A 62 3.93 9.42 8.13
N ALA A 63 4.62 10.23 8.93
CA ALA A 63 6.07 10.23 9.05
C ALA A 63 6.63 8.95 9.71
N THR A 64 5.80 8.20 10.45
CA THR A 64 6.21 6.90 11.02
C THR A 64 6.48 5.85 9.94
N GLY A 65 5.91 6.02 8.74
CA GLY A 65 5.97 5.06 7.64
C GLY A 65 5.03 3.85 7.80
N TYR A 66 4.40 3.66 8.95
CA TYR A 66 3.38 2.63 9.16
C TYR A 66 2.01 3.11 8.69
N GLY A 67 1.21 2.19 8.15
CA GLY A 67 -0.12 2.55 7.62
C GLY A 67 -1.02 1.32 7.47
N LEU A 68 -1.28 0.59 8.57
CA LEU A 68 -2.22 -0.53 8.54
C LEU A 68 -3.65 -0.04 8.75
N THR A 69 -3.95 0.47 9.94
CA THR A 69 -5.27 0.98 10.30
C THR A 69 -5.16 2.38 10.88
N PHE A 70 -6.17 3.20 10.59
CA PHE A 70 -6.33 4.53 11.16
C PHE A 70 -7.79 4.75 11.55
N GLY A 71 -8.04 5.25 12.75
CA GLY A 71 -9.38 5.56 13.26
C GLY A 71 -9.56 7.05 13.48
N LEU A 72 -10.69 7.59 13.04
CA LEU A 72 -11.11 8.97 13.25
C LEU A 72 -12.51 9.02 13.86
N HIS A 73 -12.67 9.76 14.95
CA HIS A 73 -13.99 10.10 15.48
C HIS A 73 -14.23 11.61 15.34
N SER A 74 -15.13 12.00 14.46
CA SER A 74 -15.47 13.41 14.19
C SER A 74 -16.87 13.52 13.64
N ARG A 75 -17.57 14.62 14.02
CA ARG A 75 -18.86 15.03 13.46
C ARG A 75 -18.72 16.15 12.42
N ILE A 76 -17.50 16.54 12.08
CA ILE A 76 -17.21 17.64 11.15
C ILE A 76 -16.77 17.01 9.83
N ASP A 77 -17.59 17.10 8.81
CA ASP A 77 -17.39 16.43 7.52
C ASP A 77 -16.12 16.91 6.82
N ASP A 78 -15.88 18.21 6.74
CA ASP A 78 -14.68 18.77 6.14
C ASP A 78 -13.39 18.21 6.79
N ARG A 79 -13.45 17.98 8.12
CA ARG A 79 -12.34 17.34 8.83
C ARG A 79 -12.21 15.88 8.44
N VAL A 80 -13.31 15.15 8.30
CA VAL A 80 -13.30 13.75 7.86
C VAL A 80 -12.68 13.66 6.47
N GLN A 81 -13.15 14.46 5.51
CA GLN A 81 -12.64 14.47 4.14
C GLN A 81 -11.15 14.86 4.10
N SER A 82 -10.76 15.91 4.81
CA SER A 82 -9.37 16.36 4.88
C SER A 82 -8.45 15.28 5.44
N VAL A 83 -8.83 14.58 6.51
CA VAL A 83 -8.02 13.53 7.12
C VAL A 83 -7.97 12.30 6.23
N VAL A 84 -9.12 11.84 5.72
CA VAL A 84 -9.20 10.65 4.85
C VAL A 84 -8.37 10.82 3.57
N SER A 85 -8.35 12.02 2.99
CA SER A 85 -7.57 12.29 1.77
C SER A 85 -6.06 12.38 2.02
N THR A 86 -5.62 12.66 3.25
CA THR A 86 -4.22 12.94 3.55
C THR A 86 -3.50 11.83 4.33
N VAL A 87 -4.24 11.06 5.16
CA VAL A 87 -3.64 9.97 5.93
C VAL A 87 -3.22 8.81 5.02
N LYS A 88 -2.04 8.26 5.29
CA LYS A 88 -1.49 7.11 4.55
C LYS A 88 -1.71 5.83 5.35
N ALA A 89 -2.91 5.28 5.26
CA ALA A 89 -3.25 4.01 5.87
C ALA A 89 -4.12 3.18 4.93
N GLY A 90 -3.90 1.89 4.91
CA GLY A 90 -4.64 0.99 4.04
C GLY A 90 -6.11 0.87 4.42
N ASN A 91 -6.43 0.88 5.73
CA ASN A 91 -7.79 0.82 6.23
C ASN A 91 -8.07 2.02 7.14
N ILE A 92 -9.02 2.86 6.76
CA ILE A 92 -9.42 4.06 7.47
C ILE A 92 -10.86 3.85 7.98
N TYR A 93 -11.05 4.00 9.29
CA TYR A 93 -12.32 3.82 9.96
C TYR A 93 -12.79 5.14 10.57
N VAL A 94 -14.00 5.57 10.22
CA VAL A 94 -14.59 6.82 10.69
C VAL A 94 -15.80 6.52 11.57
N ASN A 95 -15.78 7.05 12.79
CA ASN A 95 -16.83 6.92 13.81
C ASN A 95 -17.13 5.48 14.25
N ARG A 96 -16.22 4.57 14.02
CA ARG A 96 -16.28 3.18 14.49
C ARG A 96 -14.92 2.71 15.02
N ASN A 97 -14.88 1.56 15.66
CA ASN A 97 -13.61 0.96 16.08
C ASN A 97 -12.80 0.47 14.86
N GLN A 98 -11.48 0.37 15.03
CA GLN A 98 -10.53 -0.06 14.01
C GLN A 98 -9.95 -1.47 14.28
N ILE A 99 -10.61 -2.27 15.13
CA ILE A 99 -10.04 -3.52 15.66
C ILE A 99 -10.14 -4.67 14.66
N GLY A 100 -11.05 -4.62 13.70
CA GLY A 100 -11.22 -5.71 12.76
C GLY A 100 -11.91 -5.30 11.48
N ALA A 101 -11.59 -6.02 10.41
CA ALA A 101 -12.25 -5.92 9.13
C ALA A 101 -13.35 -6.96 9.01
N VAL A 102 -14.45 -6.61 8.33
CA VAL A 102 -15.53 -7.53 8.01
C VAL A 102 -15.24 -8.20 6.68
N VAL A 103 -15.19 -9.53 6.66
CA VAL A 103 -14.96 -10.32 5.45
C VAL A 103 -16.05 -10.02 4.41
N GLY A 104 -15.64 -9.80 3.17
CA GLY A 104 -16.54 -9.47 2.05
C GLY A 104 -16.90 -7.98 1.91
N SER A 105 -16.80 -7.21 3.00
CA SER A 105 -17.12 -5.77 2.99
C SER A 105 -15.89 -4.88 3.14
N GLN A 106 -14.87 -5.38 3.82
CA GLN A 106 -13.70 -4.59 4.21
C GLN A 106 -12.40 -5.33 3.90
N PRO A 107 -11.93 -5.28 2.63
CA PRO A 107 -10.60 -5.78 2.29
C PRO A 107 -9.53 -5.20 3.20
N PHE A 108 -8.64 -6.04 3.74
CA PHE A 108 -7.71 -5.67 4.79
C PHE A 108 -6.25 -5.77 4.35
N GLY A 109 -5.50 -4.71 4.57
CA GLY A 109 -4.07 -4.64 4.29
C GLY A 109 -3.56 -3.21 4.35
N GLY A 110 -2.30 -3.04 4.76
CA GLY A 110 -1.67 -1.74 4.96
C GLY A 110 -0.87 -1.25 3.76
N GLU A 111 -0.23 -0.12 3.96
CA GLU A 111 0.76 0.47 3.05
C GLU A 111 2.06 0.84 3.80
N GLY A 112 3.09 1.22 3.06
CA GLY A 112 4.39 1.55 3.64
C GLY A 112 5.03 0.35 4.37
N LEU A 113 5.46 0.56 5.61
CA LEU A 113 6.02 -0.49 6.47
C LEU A 113 4.98 -1.57 6.86
N SER A 114 3.70 -1.30 6.67
CA SER A 114 2.60 -2.19 7.06
C SER A 114 2.02 -3.02 5.91
N GLY A 115 2.58 -2.97 4.72
CA GLY A 115 1.99 -3.72 3.61
C GLY A 115 2.93 -3.99 2.45
N THR A 116 2.79 -5.17 1.86
CA THR A 116 3.64 -5.67 0.76
C THR A 116 2.87 -6.11 -0.47
N GLY A 117 1.56 -6.11 -0.44
CA GLY A 117 0.76 -6.65 -1.54
C GLY A 117 -0.68 -6.14 -1.56
N PRO A 118 -1.54 -6.78 -2.35
CA PRO A 118 -2.95 -6.48 -2.39
C PRO A 118 -3.63 -6.84 -1.07
N LYS A 119 -4.75 -6.19 -0.79
CA LYS A 119 -5.52 -6.43 0.43
C LYS A 119 -6.12 -7.83 0.46
N ALA A 120 -6.02 -8.49 1.61
CA ALA A 120 -6.72 -9.75 1.86
C ALA A 120 -8.23 -9.56 1.69
N GLY A 121 -8.87 -10.45 0.92
CA GLY A 121 -10.28 -10.34 0.56
C GLY A 121 -10.61 -9.25 -0.46
N GLY A 122 -9.61 -8.56 -1.01
CA GLY A 122 -9.79 -7.56 -2.06
C GLY A 122 -9.77 -8.15 -3.47
N PRO A 123 -10.14 -7.35 -4.49
CA PRO A 123 -10.30 -7.82 -5.87
C PRO A 123 -9.00 -8.34 -6.50
N HIS A 124 -7.84 -7.92 -6.02
CA HIS A 124 -6.53 -8.31 -6.56
C HIS A 124 -5.85 -9.43 -5.75
N TYR A 125 -6.50 -9.95 -4.68
CA TYR A 125 -5.85 -10.88 -3.75
C TYR A 125 -5.68 -12.28 -4.35
N LEU A 126 -6.74 -12.82 -4.99
CA LEU A 126 -6.72 -14.19 -5.54
C LEU A 126 -5.70 -14.38 -6.66
N ALA A 127 -5.43 -13.33 -7.45
CA ALA A 127 -4.45 -13.40 -8.52
C ALA A 127 -3.03 -13.78 -8.02
N ARG A 128 -2.73 -13.51 -6.74
CA ARG A 128 -1.43 -13.87 -6.11
C ARG A 128 -1.27 -15.36 -5.81
N PHE A 129 -2.36 -16.11 -5.84
CA PHE A 129 -2.37 -17.56 -5.58
C PHE A 129 -2.59 -18.40 -6.85
N THR A 130 -2.78 -17.74 -7.99
CA THR A 130 -2.95 -18.39 -9.27
C THR A 130 -1.71 -18.19 -10.13
N GLN A 131 -1.31 -19.23 -10.86
CA GLN A 131 -0.32 -19.09 -11.91
C GLN A 131 -1.03 -18.50 -13.14
N SER A 132 -0.44 -17.49 -13.77
CA SER A 132 -0.87 -17.08 -15.11
C SER A 132 -0.75 -18.30 -16.03
N PRO A 133 -1.77 -18.66 -16.82
CA PRO A 133 -1.64 -19.72 -17.79
C PRO A 133 -0.44 -19.41 -18.67
N ALA A 134 0.44 -20.41 -18.85
CA ALA A 134 1.55 -20.30 -19.80
C ALA A 134 0.97 -19.90 -21.16
N PRO A 135 1.62 -19.00 -21.92
CA PRO A 135 1.15 -18.64 -23.26
C PRO A 135 1.01 -19.92 -24.08
N GLN A 136 -0.23 -20.27 -24.45
CA GLN A 136 -0.48 -21.38 -25.36
C GLN A 136 0.06 -20.96 -26.72
N PRO A 137 0.81 -21.83 -27.42
CA PRO A 137 1.18 -21.56 -28.80
C PRO A 137 -0.14 -21.41 -29.61
N GLU A 138 -0.22 -20.30 -30.35
CA GLU A 138 -1.35 -20.01 -31.22
C GLU A 138 -1.58 -21.18 -32.18
N ASN A 139 -2.56 -22.04 -31.88
CA ASN A 139 -3.13 -22.96 -32.85
C ASN A 139 -4.62 -23.09 -32.57
N GLN A 140 -5.38 -22.43 -33.44
CA GLN A 140 -6.71 -22.71 -33.90
C GLN A 140 -7.80 -23.05 -32.87
N ALA A 141 -8.64 -22.07 -32.55
CA ALA A 141 -10.07 -22.32 -32.32
C ALA A 141 -10.89 -21.08 -32.70
N ALA A 142 -12.01 -21.34 -33.32
CA ALA A 142 -12.96 -20.42 -33.91
C ALA A 142 -13.55 -19.40 -32.88
N PRO A 143 -14.06 -18.24 -33.34
CA PRO A 143 -14.51 -17.17 -32.45
C PRO A 143 -15.87 -17.46 -31.84
N ASP A 144 -15.96 -17.40 -30.50
CA ASP A 144 -17.24 -17.31 -29.79
C ASP A 144 -17.58 -15.81 -29.61
N PRO A 145 -18.75 -15.36 -30.06
CA PRO A 145 -19.10 -13.94 -30.08
C PRO A 145 -19.82 -13.50 -28.80
N ARG A 146 -19.12 -13.43 -27.66
CA ARG A 146 -19.64 -12.70 -26.50
C ARG A 146 -18.55 -11.89 -25.80
N PRO A 147 -18.63 -10.54 -25.75
CA PRO A 147 -17.65 -9.74 -25.07
C PRO A 147 -17.91 -9.75 -23.56
N THR A 148 -17.06 -10.41 -22.81
CA THR A 148 -16.86 -10.12 -21.37
C THR A 148 -15.69 -9.17 -21.24
N PRO A 149 -15.79 -8.10 -20.43
CA PRO A 149 -14.67 -7.20 -20.20
C PRO A 149 -13.72 -7.83 -19.18
N GLN A 150 -12.90 -8.75 -19.60
CA GLN A 150 -11.73 -9.18 -18.85
C GLN A 150 -10.53 -8.39 -19.37
N ALA A 151 -9.93 -7.61 -18.47
CA ALA A 151 -8.64 -6.98 -18.73
C ALA A 151 -7.66 -8.08 -19.19
N GLN A 152 -7.27 -8.02 -20.46
CA GLN A 152 -6.20 -8.85 -20.99
C GLN A 152 -4.90 -8.49 -20.25
N ALA A 153 -4.53 -9.33 -19.28
CA ALA A 153 -3.16 -9.31 -18.78
C ALA A 153 -2.26 -9.66 -19.97
N ALA A 154 -1.46 -8.70 -20.40
CA ALA A 154 -0.47 -8.93 -21.42
C ALA A 154 0.45 -10.07 -20.97
N ALA A 155 0.45 -11.18 -21.70
CA ALA A 155 1.38 -12.27 -21.45
C ALA A 155 2.81 -11.75 -21.49
N ALA A 156 3.62 -12.15 -20.51
CA ALA A 156 5.05 -11.83 -20.53
C ALA A 156 5.64 -12.36 -21.84
N PRO A 157 6.32 -11.54 -22.62
CA PRO A 157 6.96 -12.01 -23.84
C PRO A 157 8.02 -13.07 -23.47
N PRO A 158 8.29 -14.05 -24.35
CA PRO A 158 9.33 -15.03 -24.10
C PRO A 158 10.64 -14.28 -23.81
N LEU A 159 11.41 -14.78 -22.84
CA LEU A 159 12.71 -14.26 -22.43
C LEU A 159 13.63 -14.14 -23.66
N ASN A 160 13.55 -13.01 -24.34
CA ASN A 160 14.42 -12.73 -25.46
C ASN A 160 15.75 -12.27 -24.88
N ARG A 161 16.80 -13.05 -25.03
CA ARG A 161 18.19 -12.70 -24.70
C ARG A 161 18.67 -11.59 -25.63
N ALA A 162 18.09 -10.40 -25.50
CA ALA A 162 18.67 -9.22 -26.14
C ALA A 162 20.03 -8.92 -25.53
N ALA A 163 21.01 -8.60 -26.35
CA ALA A 163 22.32 -8.16 -25.89
C ALA A 163 22.15 -6.96 -24.94
N PRO A 164 22.93 -6.88 -23.85
CA PRO A 164 22.84 -5.75 -22.92
C PRO A 164 23.10 -4.44 -23.66
N ASP A 165 22.33 -3.41 -23.35
CA ASP A 165 22.56 -2.06 -23.89
C ASP A 165 23.93 -1.57 -23.42
N PRO A 166 24.84 -1.09 -24.32
CA PRO A 166 26.15 -0.63 -23.95
C PRO A 166 26.18 0.64 -23.09
N ARG A 167 25.02 1.30 -22.87
CA ARG A 167 24.91 2.51 -22.06
C ARG A 167 24.08 2.27 -20.81
N PRO A 168 24.72 2.06 -19.64
CA PRO A 168 23.99 1.97 -18.38
C PRO A 168 23.33 3.32 -18.03
N THR A 169 22.10 3.27 -17.55
CA THR A 169 21.39 4.48 -17.09
C THR A 169 22.05 4.99 -15.79
N PRO A 170 22.51 6.25 -15.76
CA PRO A 170 23.12 6.81 -14.55
C PRO A 170 22.12 6.89 -13.39
N GLU A 171 22.59 6.61 -12.17
CA GLU A 171 21.77 6.70 -10.96
C GLU A 171 21.12 8.08 -10.79
N SER A 172 21.82 9.16 -11.11
CA SER A 172 21.33 10.54 -11.03
C SER A 172 20.14 10.80 -11.97
N GLU A 173 20.15 10.20 -13.16
CA GLU A 173 19.04 10.30 -14.12
C GLU A 173 17.81 9.56 -13.60
N VAL A 174 18.00 8.35 -13.07
CA VAL A 174 16.91 7.59 -12.45
C VAL A 174 16.33 8.34 -11.25
N ALA A 175 17.16 8.91 -10.38
CA ALA A 175 16.74 9.69 -9.24
C ALA A 175 15.92 10.93 -9.66
N ALA A 176 16.35 11.63 -10.70
CA ALA A 176 15.61 12.76 -11.26
C ALA A 176 14.25 12.32 -11.83
N ALA A 177 14.19 11.23 -12.59
CA ALA A 177 12.96 10.70 -13.14
C ALA A 177 11.97 10.28 -12.05
N LEU A 178 12.43 9.66 -10.97
CA LEU A 178 11.62 9.32 -9.81
C LEU A 178 11.05 10.56 -9.11
N SER A 179 11.86 11.62 -8.95
CA SER A 179 11.44 12.87 -8.32
C SER A 179 10.40 13.64 -9.15
N LEU A 180 10.48 13.56 -10.48
CA LEU A 180 9.53 14.19 -11.39
C LEU A 180 8.22 13.41 -11.55
N SER A 181 8.18 12.18 -11.07
CA SER A 181 6.99 11.33 -11.19
C SER A 181 5.85 11.85 -10.32
N GLN A 182 4.91 12.56 -10.96
CA GLN A 182 3.75 13.16 -10.27
C GLN A 182 2.86 12.08 -9.64
N THR A 183 2.20 12.45 -8.54
CA THR A 183 1.16 11.62 -7.94
C THR A 183 -0.02 11.53 -8.91
N ALA A 184 -0.38 10.32 -9.32
CA ALA A 184 -1.56 10.13 -10.16
C ALA A 184 -2.84 10.37 -9.34
N ALA A 185 -3.89 10.84 -9.99
CA ALA A 185 -5.20 10.93 -9.39
C ALA A 185 -5.68 9.54 -8.92
N PRO A 186 -6.48 9.48 -7.85
CA PRO A 186 -7.11 8.23 -7.43
C PRO A 186 -8.00 7.68 -8.56
N GLY A 187 -8.10 6.37 -8.66
CA GLY A 187 -9.08 5.69 -9.50
C GLY A 187 -10.49 5.85 -8.93
N GLU A 188 -11.47 5.34 -9.68
CA GLU A 188 -12.85 5.27 -9.23
C GLU A 188 -12.99 4.43 -7.95
N ALA A 189 -13.82 4.89 -7.03
CA ALA A 189 -14.06 4.17 -5.79
C ALA A 189 -15.08 3.05 -6.01
N LEU A 190 -14.69 1.82 -5.65
CA LEU A 190 -15.60 0.69 -5.60
C LEU A 190 -16.39 0.74 -4.29
N VAL A 191 -17.72 0.85 -4.38
CA VAL A 191 -18.61 0.73 -3.23
C VAL A 191 -18.77 -0.75 -2.88
N LEU A 192 -18.46 -1.10 -1.64
CA LEU A 192 -18.57 -2.46 -1.13
C LEU A 192 -19.82 -2.61 -0.26
N PRO A 193 -20.37 -3.84 -0.14
CA PRO A 193 -21.55 -4.07 0.69
C PRO A 193 -21.26 -3.75 2.17
N GLY A 194 -22.30 -3.42 2.91
CA GLY A 194 -22.22 -3.17 4.36
C GLY A 194 -23.62 -3.15 4.98
N PRO A 195 -23.72 -3.15 6.30
CA PRO A 195 -24.99 -2.98 6.99
C PRO A 195 -25.54 -1.56 6.77
N THR A 196 -26.84 -1.39 6.98
CA THR A 196 -27.48 -0.06 6.94
C THR A 196 -26.76 0.90 7.88
N GLY A 197 -26.41 2.08 7.37
CA GLY A 197 -25.67 3.09 8.13
C GLY A 197 -24.14 2.92 8.11
N GLU A 198 -23.60 2.03 7.27
CA GLU A 198 -22.16 1.89 7.04
C GLU A 198 -21.86 2.09 5.55
N SER A 199 -20.87 2.93 5.24
CA SER A 199 -20.35 3.12 3.90
C SER A 199 -18.94 2.52 3.81
N ASN A 200 -18.73 1.58 2.87
CA ASN A 200 -17.44 0.97 2.59
C ASN A 200 -16.99 1.33 1.17
N ARG A 201 -15.89 2.06 1.04
CA ARG A 201 -15.33 2.49 -0.25
C ARG A 201 -13.90 2.02 -0.39
N LEU A 202 -13.62 1.26 -1.44
CA LEU A 202 -12.28 0.82 -1.81
C LEU A 202 -11.81 1.63 -3.00
N THR A 203 -10.76 2.43 -2.82
CA THR A 203 -10.19 3.28 -3.87
C THR A 203 -8.79 2.82 -4.23
N SER A 204 -8.51 2.72 -5.53
CA SER A 204 -7.19 2.40 -6.05
C SER A 204 -6.38 3.66 -6.31
N TYR A 205 -5.10 3.64 -5.93
CA TYR A 205 -4.13 4.70 -6.17
C TYR A 205 -2.93 4.10 -6.89
N ALA A 206 -2.34 4.82 -7.85
CA ALA A 206 -1.08 4.37 -8.42
C ALA A 206 0.00 4.35 -7.34
N ARG A 207 0.74 3.22 -7.23
CA ARG A 207 1.92 3.13 -6.36
C ARG A 207 3.00 4.12 -6.81
N ALA A 208 4.02 4.35 -5.98
CA ALA A 208 5.25 4.94 -6.45
C ALA A 208 5.77 4.18 -7.69
N PRO A 209 6.50 4.82 -8.62
CA PRO A 209 6.94 4.18 -9.85
C PRO A 209 7.63 2.83 -9.62
N VAL A 210 7.43 1.92 -10.57
CA VAL A 210 8.18 0.67 -10.63
C VAL A 210 9.43 0.89 -11.50
N LEU A 211 10.60 0.48 -11.01
CA LEU A 211 11.84 0.52 -11.79
C LEU A 211 11.87 -0.65 -12.79
N CYS A 212 11.94 -0.33 -14.06
CA CYS A 212 12.01 -1.28 -15.16
C CYS A 212 13.49 -1.46 -15.55
N LEU A 213 14.12 -2.49 -14.99
CA LEU A 213 15.57 -2.66 -15.05
C LEU A 213 16.04 -3.38 -16.32
N GLY A 214 15.17 -4.15 -16.98
CA GLY A 214 15.39 -4.97 -18.16
C GLY A 214 16.83 -5.51 -18.31
N PRO A 215 17.11 -6.54 -19.06
CA PRO A 215 18.47 -6.80 -19.52
C PRO A 215 18.89 -5.86 -20.66
N SER A 216 17.92 -5.18 -21.30
CA SER A 216 18.15 -4.22 -22.38
C SER A 216 17.15 -3.05 -22.30
N ALA A 217 17.41 -1.98 -23.04
CA ALA A 217 16.48 -0.84 -23.17
C ALA A 217 15.12 -1.28 -23.74
N ALA A 218 15.11 -2.16 -24.74
CA ALA A 218 13.88 -2.70 -25.32
C ALA A 218 13.05 -3.46 -24.28
N THR A 219 13.69 -4.29 -23.44
CA THR A 219 13.01 -5.03 -22.39
C THR A 219 12.52 -4.08 -21.28
N ALA A 220 13.29 -3.07 -20.91
CA ALA A 220 12.85 -2.07 -19.93
C ALA A 220 11.63 -1.30 -20.41
N LEU A 221 11.56 -0.95 -21.70
CA LEU A 221 10.38 -0.31 -22.30
C LEU A 221 9.16 -1.23 -22.29
N GLN A 222 9.32 -2.53 -22.58
CA GLN A 222 8.22 -3.51 -22.49
C GLN A 222 7.71 -3.63 -21.05
N GLN A 223 8.60 -3.71 -20.06
CA GLN A 223 8.27 -3.69 -18.64
C GLN A 223 7.48 -2.45 -18.26
N ALA A 224 7.94 -1.28 -18.70
CA ALA A 224 7.27 0.00 -18.43
C ALA A 224 5.88 0.04 -19.06
N SER A 225 5.72 -0.47 -20.28
CA SER A 225 4.42 -0.57 -20.96
C SER A 225 3.47 -1.49 -20.22
N ALA A 226 3.93 -2.62 -19.71
CA ALA A 226 3.12 -3.55 -18.92
C ALA A 226 2.62 -2.91 -17.62
N ILE A 227 3.47 -2.19 -16.89
CA ILE A 227 3.06 -1.47 -15.66
C ILE A 227 2.06 -0.36 -15.96
N ARG A 228 2.28 0.42 -17.04
CA ARG A 228 1.36 1.51 -17.44
C ARG A 228 -0.01 0.96 -17.85
N ALA A 229 -0.05 -0.18 -18.55
CA ALA A 229 -1.30 -0.87 -18.91
C ALA A 229 -2.13 -1.31 -17.70
N LEU A 230 -1.48 -1.56 -16.55
CA LEU A 230 -2.11 -1.88 -15.28
C LEU A 230 -2.50 -0.63 -14.45
N GLY A 231 -2.39 0.58 -15.01
CA GLY A 231 -2.67 1.84 -14.31
C GLY A 231 -1.55 2.31 -13.39
N GLY A 232 -0.36 1.68 -13.46
CA GLY A 232 0.81 2.03 -12.67
C GLY A 232 1.71 3.06 -13.33
N ARG A 233 2.74 3.47 -12.59
CA ARG A 233 3.81 4.36 -13.05
C ARG A 233 5.10 3.59 -13.16
N ALA A 234 5.91 3.90 -14.17
CA ALA A 234 7.15 3.19 -14.46
C ALA A 234 8.27 4.17 -14.81
N VAL A 235 9.48 3.84 -14.34
CA VAL A 235 10.73 4.51 -14.72
C VAL A 235 11.66 3.46 -15.33
N GLU A 236 12.08 3.70 -16.54
CA GLU A 236 13.01 2.83 -17.27
C GLU A 236 14.44 3.09 -16.79
N ALA A 237 15.13 2.05 -16.42
CA ALA A 237 16.49 2.13 -15.89
C ALA A 237 17.36 0.93 -16.36
N PRO A 238 17.46 0.69 -17.70
CA PRO A 238 18.26 -0.39 -18.22
C PRO A 238 19.74 -0.18 -17.87
N GLY A 239 20.42 -1.27 -17.49
CA GLY A 239 21.84 -1.23 -17.14
C GLY A 239 22.17 -0.47 -15.85
N LEU A 240 21.17 -0.07 -15.05
CA LEU A 240 21.40 0.52 -13.71
C LEU A 240 22.23 -0.42 -12.85
N ASP A 241 23.28 0.13 -12.22
CA ASP A 241 24.10 -0.62 -11.26
C ASP A 241 23.21 -1.14 -10.12
N PRO A 242 23.19 -2.45 -9.86
CA PRO A 242 22.38 -3.03 -8.78
C PRO A 242 22.63 -2.39 -7.41
N THR A 243 23.84 -1.89 -7.13
CA THR A 243 24.15 -1.22 -5.86
C THR A 243 23.38 0.09 -5.68
N ALA A 244 22.98 0.75 -6.76
CA ALA A 244 22.14 1.95 -6.71
C ALA A 244 20.75 1.66 -6.07
N LEU A 245 20.22 0.44 -6.22
CA LEU A 245 18.98 0.03 -5.60
C LEU A 245 18.99 0.14 -4.08
N THR A 246 20.14 0.10 -3.44
CA THR A 246 20.28 0.25 -1.99
C THR A 246 20.00 1.68 -1.52
N ARG A 247 20.21 2.68 -2.38
CA ARG A 247 20.18 4.12 -2.06
C ARG A 247 19.00 4.88 -2.67
N LEU A 248 18.61 4.52 -3.90
CA LEU A 248 17.51 5.17 -4.61
C LEU A 248 16.23 5.16 -3.76
N GLN A 249 15.48 6.24 -3.78
CA GLN A 249 14.22 6.41 -3.09
C GLN A 249 13.09 6.72 -4.08
N GLY A 250 11.84 6.59 -3.64
CA GLY A 250 10.68 7.03 -4.44
C GLY A 250 10.17 6.00 -5.46
N PHE A 251 10.54 4.73 -5.33
CA PHE A 251 9.99 3.64 -6.14
C PHE A 251 9.34 2.56 -5.25
N SER A 252 8.45 1.75 -5.81
CA SER A 252 7.64 0.76 -5.07
C SER A 252 8.03 -0.69 -5.35
N ALA A 253 8.71 -0.96 -6.44
CA ALA A 253 9.13 -2.28 -6.87
C ALA A 253 10.18 -2.16 -7.99
N ALA A 254 10.83 -3.27 -8.31
CA ALA A 254 11.70 -3.36 -9.49
C ALA A 254 11.30 -4.58 -10.35
N LEU A 255 11.34 -4.44 -11.68
CA LEU A 255 11.16 -5.52 -12.64
C LEU A 255 12.52 -5.95 -13.22
N TRP A 256 12.71 -7.27 -13.31
CA TRP A 256 13.86 -7.88 -13.96
C TRP A 256 13.43 -9.12 -14.75
N TRP A 257 13.54 -9.07 -16.09
CA TRP A 257 13.25 -10.18 -16.98
C TRP A 257 14.51 -10.77 -17.64
N GLY A 258 15.63 -10.70 -16.91
CA GLY A 258 16.89 -11.28 -17.31
C GLY A 258 17.17 -12.62 -16.65
N ASP A 259 18.45 -12.97 -16.54
CA ASP A 259 18.89 -14.23 -15.95
C ASP A 259 18.70 -14.29 -14.42
N ALA A 260 18.80 -15.50 -13.89
CA ALA A 260 18.63 -15.76 -12.46
C ALA A 260 19.75 -15.14 -11.59
N GLU A 261 20.96 -15.01 -12.11
CA GLU A 261 22.07 -14.40 -11.37
C GLU A 261 21.85 -12.89 -11.23
N GLY A 262 21.45 -12.22 -12.30
CA GLY A 262 21.05 -10.82 -12.27
C GLY A 262 19.87 -10.56 -11.32
N ALA A 263 18.88 -11.48 -11.28
CA ALA A 263 17.78 -11.41 -10.33
C ALA A 263 18.28 -11.52 -8.88
N ARG A 264 19.16 -12.49 -8.60
CA ARG A 264 19.71 -12.71 -7.26
C ARG A 264 20.50 -11.50 -6.72
N ILE A 265 21.31 -10.86 -7.58
CA ILE A 265 22.07 -9.66 -7.21
C ILE A 265 21.13 -8.52 -6.84
N ARG A 266 20.09 -8.26 -7.65
CA ARG A 266 19.10 -7.19 -7.42
C ARG A 266 18.23 -7.45 -6.20
N ALA A 267 17.82 -8.70 -5.99
CA ALA A 267 17.07 -9.08 -4.79
C ALA A 267 17.87 -8.83 -3.51
N LYS A 268 19.17 -9.15 -3.49
CA LYS A 268 20.06 -8.84 -2.36
C LYS A 268 20.18 -7.33 -2.12
N ALA A 269 20.32 -6.54 -3.17
CA ALA A 269 20.39 -5.09 -3.07
C ALA A 269 19.09 -4.50 -2.50
N LEU A 270 17.92 -4.96 -2.96
CA LEU A 270 16.62 -4.56 -2.42
C LEU A 270 16.46 -5.00 -0.96
N ALA A 271 16.86 -6.21 -0.59
CA ALA A 271 16.77 -6.74 0.76
C ALA A 271 17.64 -6.01 1.79
N SER A 272 18.72 -5.36 1.34
CA SER A 272 19.63 -4.59 2.22
C SER A 272 19.12 -3.19 2.56
N ARG A 273 17.99 -2.76 1.98
CA ARG A 273 17.40 -1.43 2.20
C ARG A 273 16.81 -1.30 3.60
N GLN A 274 16.82 -0.09 4.11
CA GLN A 274 15.98 0.30 5.24
C GLN A 274 14.61 0.79 4.72
N GLY A 275 13.56 0.56 5.50
CA GLY A 275 12.21 0.99 5.15
C GLY A 275 11.32 -0.14 4.61
N PRO A 276 10.31 0.18 3.78
CA PRO A 276 9.38 -0.81 3.23
C PRO A 276 10.09 -1.88 2.40
N ILE A 277 9.57 -3.11 2.45
CA ILE A 277 10.02 -4.19 1.58
C ILE A 277 9.60 -3.90 0.14
N LEU A 278 10.57 -3.80 -0.76
CA LEU A 278 10.33 -3.57 -2.17
C LEU A 278 10.55 -4.88 -2.95
N PRO A 279 9.52 -5.42 -3.62
CA PRO A 279 9.65 -6.67 -4.34
C PRO A 279 10.48 -6.52 -5.61
N LEU A 280 11.22 -7.58 -5.96
CA LEU A 280 11.72 -7.81 -7.31
C LEU A 280 10.73 -8.70 -8.05
N ILE A 281 10.22 -8.23 -9.17
CA ILE A 281 9.24 -8.92 -10.00
C ILE A 281 9.97 -9.51 -11.20
N CYS A 282 10.01 -10.84 -11.30
CA CYS A 282 10.70 -11.56 -12.39
C CYS A 282 9.73 -12.10 -13.44
N ASP A 283 8.44 -12.14 -13.11
CA ASP A 283 7.37 -12.60 -13.99
C ASP A 283 6.54 -11.41 -14.53
N ALA A 284 5.43 -11.71 -15.21
CA ALA A 284 4.47 -10.69 -15.62
C ALA A 284 3.91 -9.96 -14.39
N PRO A 285 3.93 -8.61 -14.36
CA PRO A 285 3.34 -7.88 -13.25
C PRO A 285 1.80 -8.02 -13.28
N ASP A 286 1.20 -8.00 -12.11
CA ASP A 286 -0.25 -7.90 -11.92
C ASP A 286 -0.65 -6.50 -11.40
N THR A 287 -1.96 -6.27 -11.31
CA THR A 287 -2.51 -4.98 -10.85
C THR A 287 -2.02 -4.60 -9.45
N GLY A 288 -1.86 -5.57 -8.54
CA GLY A 288 -1.35 -5.31 -7.18
C GLY A 288 0.10 -4.80 -7.13
N HIS A 289 0.89 -4.98 -8.19
CA HIS A 289 2.21 -4.36 -8.33
C HIS A 289 2.13 -2.89 -8.76
N ALA A 290 1.10 -2.52 -9.49
CA ALA A 290 0.92 -1.20 -10.07
C ALA A 290 0.12 -0.25 -9.17
N VAL A 291 -0.88 -0.78 -8.43
CA VAL A 291 -1.81 0.02 -7.62
C VAL A 291 -1.75 -0.33 -6.14
N LEU A 292 -2.14 0.64 -5.33
CA LEU A 292 -2.34 0.57 -3.90
C LEU A 292 -3.83 0.76 -3.62
N GLU A 293 -4.40 -0.08 -2.77
CA GLU A 293 -5.80 -0.01 -2.40
C GLU A 293 -5.95 0.62 -1.01
N ARG A 294 -6.86 1.58 -0.86
CA ARG A 294 -7.30 2.12 0.44
C ARG A 294 -8.78 1.87 0.65
N LEU A 295 -9.10 1.32 1.79
CA LEU A 295 -10.48 1.18 2.25
C LEU A 295 -10.81 2.33 3.20
N VAL A 296 -11.94 2.98 2.95
CA VAL A 296 -12.56 3.92 3.88
C VAL A 296 -13.90 3.36 4.31
N CYS A 297 -14.03 3.12 5.61
CA CYS A 297 -15.29 2.66 6.23
C CYS A 297 -15.81 3.75 7.15
N ILE A 298 -17.03 4.23 6.90
CA ILE A 298 -17.67 5.29 7.67
C ILE A 298 -18.94 4.75 8.31
N ASP A 299 -19.03 4.82 9.63
CA ASP A 299 -20.30 4.62 10.34
C ASP A 299 -21.09 5.95 10.30
N THR A 300 -22.14 5.97 9.49
CA THR A 300 -22.99 7.14 9.29
C THR A 300 -24.03 7.28 10.40
N THR A 301 -24.34 6.22 11.15
CA THR A 301 -25.32 6.26 12.25
C THR A 301 -24.78 7.03 13.45
N ALA A 302 -23.48 6.90 13.75
CA ALA A 302 -22.81 7.62 14.82
C ALA A 302 -22.67 9.13 14.55
N SER A 303 -22.79 9.56 13.29
CA SER A 303 -22.65 10.96 12.87
C SER A 303 -23.92 11.81 13.09
N GLY A 304 -25.00 11.22 13.59
CA GLY A 304 -26.26 11.94 13.79
C GLY A 304 -26.99 12.27 12.49
N GLY A 305 -26.87 11.42 11.48
CA GLY A 305 -27.56 11.55 10.20
C GLY A 305 -26.96 12.62 9.29
N ASN A 306 -25.71 12.47 8.90
CA ASN A 306 -25.14 13.29 7.84
C ASN A 306 -25.85 12.99 6.52
N ALA A 307 -26.80 13.86 6.14
CA ALA A 307 -27.62 13.72 4.95
C ALA A 307 -26.80 13.67 3.66
N GLN A 308 -25.65 14.32 3.63
CA GLN A 308 -24.75 14.34 2.47
C GLN A 308 -24.06 12.99 2.26
N LEU A 309 -23.54 12.36 3.32
CA LEU A 309 -22.95 11.01 3.25
C LEU A 309 -24.01 9.95 2.92
N LEU A 310 -25.27 10.13 3.37
CA LEU A 310 -26.37 9.24 3.02
C LEU A 310 -26.79 9.40 1.56
N ALA A 311 -26.78 10.60 1.01
CA ALA A 311 -27.13 10.87 -0.38
C ALA A 311 -26.10 10.28 -1.35
N GLU A 312 -24.80 10.36 -1.05
CA GLU A 312 -23.72 9.79 -1.86
C GLU A 312 -23.71 8.25 -1.89
N VAL A 313 -24.40 7.59 -0.96
CA VAL A 313 -24.55 6.12 -0.92
C VAL A 313 -25.72 5.65 -1.80
N ALA A 314 -26.65 6.55 -2.15
CA ALA A 314 -27.86 6.23 -2.92
C ALA A 314 -27.71 6.41 -4.43
N GLU A 315 -26.58 6.96 -4.94
CA GLU A 315 -26.17 7.01 -6.34
C GLU A 315 -25.16 5.89 -6.66
#